data_1ce21455a554b710dab1ab4c930df08f
#
_entry.id   1ce21455a554b710dab1ab4c930df08f
#
_cell.length_a   1.000
_cell.length_b   1.000
_cell.length_c   1.000
_cell.angle_alpha   90.00
_cell.angle_beta   90.00
_cell.angle_gamma   90.00
#
_symmetry.space_group_name_H-M   'P 1'
#
loop_
_entity.id
_entity.type
_entity.pdbx_description
1 polymer ?
#
loop_
_entity_poly.entity_id
_entity_poly.type
_entity_poly.pdbx_seq_one_letter_code
_entity_poly.pdbx_strand_id
1 'polypeptide(L)'
;MVVRKETQQTGVIVNQSAQRHVSRGLRALSSILAMVLTMALMLLYAPTPSARAMESTTSAESTDGMLSINSSTAVLTDTSGYHLNATVTNTTGQEIPAGTLTLAMNAFYTFVSRNDIQDWSEGNGRIPTPQSVGQADVPALQPGASANVSIDADAHQESLAAINSWGPKPVLLSYSANGTPLAQSHTFVTRTGAGLHTP
;
A
#
# COMPACT_ATOMS: atom_id res chain seq x y z
N MET A 1 54.65 -30.67 -48.36
CA MET A 1 54.10 -30.96 -47.01
C MET A 1 52.65 -31.38 -47.18
N VAL A 2 52.41 -32.71 -47.18
CA VAL A 2 51.11 -33.33 -47.51
C VAL A 2 50.47 -33.77 -46.19
N VAL A 3 49.33 -33.21 -45.90
CA VAL A 3 48.49 -33.61 -44.70
C VAL A 3 47.46 -34.59 -45.18
N ARG A 4 47.58 -35.81 -44.69
CA ARG A 4 46.66 -36.93 -44.91
C ARG A 4 45.39 -36.81 -44.04
N LYS A 5 44.23 -36.85 -44.68
CA LYS A 5 42.92 -36.95 -43.99
C LYS A 5 42.64 -38.45 -43.80
N GLU A 6 42.55 -38.88 -42.56
CA GLU A 6 41.99 -40.18 -42.19
C GLU A 6 40.49 -40.08 -41.93
N THR A 7 39.72 -40.82 -42.66
CA THR A 7 38.30 -41.00 -42.51
C THR A 7 38.04 -42.20 -41.59
N GLN A 8 37.59 -42.00 -40.37
CA GLN A 8 37.18 -43.10 -39.52
C GLN A 8 35.70 -43.45 -39.79
N GLN A 9 35.52 -44.65 -40.25
CA GLN A 9 34.22 -45.26 -40.48
C GLN A 9 33.78 -45.98 -39.18
N THR A 10 32.83 -45.42 -38.41
CA THR A 10 32.30 -46.02 -37.21
C THR A 10 31.09 -46.90 -37.59
N GLY A 11 31.29 -48.21 -37.49
CA GLY A 11 30.23 -49.21 -37.75
C GLY A 11 29.16 -49.18 -36.66
N VAL A 12 27.92 -49.06 -37.06
CA VAL A 12 26.75 -49.11 -36.18
C VAL A 12 26.42 -50.57 -35.93
N ILE A 13 26.68 -51.06 -34.74
CA ILE A 13 26.21 -52.36 -34.27
C ILE A 13 24.79 -52.18 -33.73
N VAL A 14 23.78 -52.57 -34.49
CA VAL A 14 22.39 -52.57 -34.04
C VAL A 14 22.13 -53.75 -33.12
N ASN A 15 21.97 -53.50 -31.86
CA ASN A 15 21.71 -54.50 -30.84
C ASN A 15 20.20 -54.89 -30.85
N GLN A 16 19.88 -56.04 -31.38
CA GLN A 16 18.51 -56.58 -31.52
C GLN A 16 17.81 -56.93 -30.19
N SER A 17 18.45 -56.76 -29.04
CA SER A 17 17.84 -57.09 -27.74
C SER A 17 16.92 -55.98 -27.19
N ALA A 18 16.92 -54.79 -27.80
CA ALA A 18 16.09 -53.66 -27.30
C ALA A 18 14.62 -53.70 -27.74
N GLN A 19 14.25 -54.51 -28.73
CA GLN A 19 12.85 -54.48 -29.26
C GLN A 19 11.81 -55.22 -28.40
N ARG A 20 12.23 -56.05 -27.45
CA ARG A 20 11.23 -56.81 -26.63
C ARG A 20 10.75 -56.08 -25.38
N HIS A 21 11.41 -55.01 -24.95
CA HIS A 21 11.00 -54.22 -23.79
C HIS A 21 10.08 -53.05 -24.12
N VAL A 22 10.03 -52.60 -25.37
CA VAL A 22 9.23 -51.42 -25.77
C VAL A 22 7.74 -51.71 -25.79
N SER A 23 7.33 -52.98 -26.10
CA SER A 23 5.89 -53.32 -26.17
C SER A 23 5.19 -53.48 -24.84
N ARG A 24 5.91 -53.67 -23.71
CA ARG A 24 5.32 -53.74 -22.39
C ARG A 24 5.17 -52.36 -21.74
N GLY A 25 6.05 -51.42 -22.07
CA GLY A 25 5.98 -50.03 -21.60
C GLY A 25 4.81 -49.24 -22.20
N LEU A 26 4.48 -49.48 -23.48
CA LEU A 26 3.40 -48.76 -24.16
C LEU A 26 2.01 -49.09 -23.61
N ARG A 27 1.79 -50.31 -23.12
CA ARG A 27 0.48 -50.70 -22.52
C ARG A 27 0.28 -50.12 -21.12
N ALA A 28 1.38 -49.91 -20.37
CA ALA A 28 1.31 -49.30 -19.05
C ALA A 28 1.08 -47.78 -19.15
N LEU A 29 1.70 -47.12 -20.15
CA LEU A 29 1.50 -45.70 -20.40
C LEU A 29 0.08 -45.37 -20.88
N SER A 30 -0.55 -46.26 -21.66
CA SER A 30 -1.92 -46.08 -22.14
C SER A 30 -2.97 -46.10 -21.01
N SER A 31 -2.77 -46.96 -20.00
CA SER A 31 -3.69 -46.99 -18.84
C SER A 31 -3.54 -45.81 -17.89
N ILE A 32 -2.33 -45.28 -17.73
CA ILE A 32 -2.10 -44.08 -16.92
C ILE A 32 -2.68 -42.83 -17.61
N LEU A 33 -2.51 -42.72 -18.94
CA LEU A 33 -3.08 -41.61 -19.70
C LEU A 33 -4.60 -41.60 -19.67
N ALA A 34 -5.26 -42.76 -19.72
CA ALA A 34 -6.71 -42.87 -19.60
C ALA A 34 -7.22 -42.47 -18.21
N MET A 35 -6.48 -42.80 -17.14
CA MET A 35 -6.83 -42.42 -15.77
C MET A 35 -6.67 -40.93 -15.49
N VAL A 36 -5.65 -40.31 -16.06
CA VAL A 36 -5.44 -38.86 -15.94
C VAL A 36 -6.50 -38.09 -16.73
N LEU A 37 -6.88 -38.59 -17.91
CA LEU A 37 -7.91 -37.94 -18.74
C LEU A 37 -9.30 -38.01 -18.09
N THR A 38 -9.66 -39.12 -17.42
CA THR A 38 -10.93 -39.24 -16.69
C THR A 38 -10.95 -38.34 -15.45
N MET A 39 -9.81 -38.16 -14.76
CA MET A 39 -9.72 -37.26 -13.61
C MET A 39 -9.81 -35.81 -14.02
N ALA A 40 -9.24 -35.44 -15.17
CA ALA A 40 -9.35 -34.11 -15.74
C ALA A 40 -10.78 -33.74 -16.18
N LEU A 41 -11.52 -34.74 -16.70
CA LEU A 41 -12.92 -34.55 -17.10
C LEU A 41 -13.87 -34.37 -15.90
N MET A 42 -13.58 -35.01 -14.77
CA MET A 42 -14.35 -34.80 -13.52
C MET A 42 -14.13 -33.42 -12.90
N LEU A 43 -12.98 -32.79 -13.13
CA LEU A 43 -12.72 -31.41 -12.70
C LEU A 43 -13.46 -30.37 -13.54
N LEU A 44 -13.83 -30.69 -14.78
CA LEU A 44 -14.62 -29.83 -15.67
C LEU A 44 -16.11 -29.81 -15.35
N TYR A 45 -16.61 -30.81 -14.60
CA TYR A 45 -18.00 -30.90 -14.15
C TYR A 45 -18.20 -30.58 -12.66
N ALA A 46 -17.14 -30.11 -11.98
CA ALA A 46 -17.37 -29.50 -10.67
C ALA A 46 -18.31 -28.28 -10.88
N PRO A 47 -19.48 -28.24 -10.19
CA PRO A 47 -20.31 -27.07 -10.22
C PRO A 47 -19.39 -25.92 -9.78
N THR A 48 -19.18 -24.96 -10.67
CA THR A 48 -18.54 -23.71 -10.31
C THR A 48 -19.32 -23.20 -9.11
N PRO A 49 -18.70 -23.02 -7.93
CA PRO A 49 -19.36 -22.29 -6.88
C PRO A 49 -19.73 -20.97 -7.57
N SER A 50 -21.04 -20.71 -7.66
CA SER A 50 -21.51 -19.40 -8.08
C SER A 50 -20.66 -18.42 -7.31
N ALA A 51 -19.78 -17.70 -7.99
CA ALA A 51 -19.19 -16.52 -7.46
C ALA A 51 -20.42 -15.63 -7.17
N ARG A 52 -21.03 -15.80 -6.01
CA ARG A 52 -21.66 -14.69 -5.35
C ARG A 52 -20.54 -13.67 -5.39
N ALA A 53 -20.77 -12.63 -6.19
CA ALA A 53 -20.12 -11.39 -5.94
C ALA A 53 -20.22 -11.25 -4.42
N MET A 54 -19.13 -11.56 -3.73
CA MET A 54 -18.88 -11.01 -2.44
C MET A 54 -18.91 -9.53 -2.78
N GLU A 55 -20.08 -8.90 -2.67
CA GLU A 55 -20.09 -7.52 -2.26
C GLU A 55 -19.09 -7.52 -1.13
N SER A 56 -17.90 -7.02 -1.42
CA SER A 56 -17.03 -6.47 -0.42
C SER A 56 -17.90 -5.38 0.19
N THR A 57 -18.76 -5.75 1.12
CA THR A 57 -19.00 -4.92 2.26
C THR A 57 -17.59 -4.76 2.81
N THR A 58 -16.91 -3.73 2.31
CA THR A 58 -15.91 -3.03 3.06
C THR A 58 -16.69 -2.59 4.29
N SER A 59 -16.82 -3.50 5.25
CA SER A 59 -16.90 -3.11 6.63
C SER A 59 -15.70 -2.19 6.75
N ALA A 60 -15.95 -0.90 6.85
CA ALA A 60 -15.01 0.00 7.46
C ALA A 60 -14.77 -0.62 8.83
N GLU A 61 -13.81 -1.55 8.89
CA GLU A 61 -13.21 -1.95 10.15
C GLU A 61 -12.79 -0.62 10.74
N SER A 62 -13.40 -0.31 11.86
CA SER A 62 -13.14 0.91 12.61
C SER A 62 -11.62 1.02 12.76
N THR A 63 -10.99 1.87 11.97
CA THR A 63 -9.57 2.17 12.03
C THR A 63 -9.26 3.00 13.27
N ASP A 64 -10.19 2.97 14.22
CA ASP A 64 -10.11 3.63 15.49
C ASP A 64 -8.87 3.10 16.23
N GLY A 65 -7.91 3.99 16.46
CA GLY A 65 -6.65 3.68 17.10
C GLY A 65 -5.50 3.25 16.17
N MET A 66 -5.71 3.05 14.85
CA MET A 66 -4.61 2.72 13.93
C MET A 66 -3.62 3.87 13.75
N LEU A 67 -4.09 5.10 13.76
CA LEU A 67 -3.27 6.30 13.57
C LEU A 67 -3.53 7.30 14.69
N SER A 68 -2.46 7.63 15.43
CA SER A 68 -2.50 8.60 16.53
C SER A 68 -1.46 9.68 16.33
N ILE A 69 -1.85 10.94 16.45
CA ILE A 69 -0.93 12.09 16.48
C ILE A 69 -0.45 12.27 17.91
N ASN A 70 0.85 12.09 18.15
CA ASN A 70 1.46 12.23 19.47
C ASN A 70 1.79 13.70 19.77
N SER A 71 2.27 14.42 18.75
CA SER A 71 2.56 15.84 18.82
C SER A 71 2.54 16.47 17.43
N SER A 72 2.15 17.73 17.37
CA SER A 72 2.23 18.54 16.13
C SER A 72 2.51 20.00 16.47
N THR A 73 3.12 20.72 15.53
CA THR A 73 3.31 22.17 15.64
C THR A 73 1.95 22.85 15.51
N ALA A 74 1.48 23.45 16.60
CA ALA A 74 0.20 24.15 16.61
C ALA A 74 0.28 25.54 15.99
N VAL A 75 1.45 26.21 16.14
CA VAL A 75 1.66 27.59 15.67
C VAL A 75 2.96 27.66 14.87
N LEU A 76 2.85 28.12 13.63
CA LEU A 76 3.96 28.42 12.74
C LEU A 76 4.33 29.91 12.83
N THR A 77 5.61 30.17 12.77
CA THR A 77 6.17 31.55 12.59
C THR A 77 6.84 31.62 11.23
N ASP A 78 7.35 32.79 10.86
CA ASP A 78 8.09 32.99 9.60
C ASP A 78 9.40 32.19 9.54
N THR A 79 9.87 31.66 10.67
CA THR A 79 11.14 30.93 10.79
C THR A 79 10.98 29.52 11.35
N SER A 80 9.83 29.16 11.90
CA SER A 80 9.59 27.83 12.44
C SER A 80 9.04 26.89 11.38
N GLY A 81 9.63 25.71 11.28
CA GLY A 81 9.08 24.60 10.48
C GLY A 81 7.87 23.94 11.15
N TYR A 82 7.25 23.02 10.44
CA TYR A 82 6.21 22.15 10.95
C TYR A 82 6.80 20.79 11.32
N HIS A 83 6.56 20.37 12.55
CA HIS A 83 6.94 19.05 13.04
C HIS A 83 5.69 18.27 13.44
N LEU A 84 5.63 17.02 13.03
CA LEU A 84 4.58 16.11 13.44
C LEU A 84 5.19 14.77 13.82
N ASN A 85 4.78 14.25 14.98
CA ASN A 85 5.05 12.89 15.40
C ASN A 85 3.75 12.12 15.49
N ALA A 86 3.71 10.94 14.90
CA ALA A 86 2.56 10.05 14.93
C ALA A 86 2.97 8.62 15.22
N THR A 87 2.04 7.86 15.76
CA THR A 87 2.16 6.41 15.91
C THR A 87 1.17 5.75 14.96
N VAL A 88 1.68 4.82 14.16
CA VAL A 88 0.88 3.90 13.35
C VAL A 88 0.88 2.55 14.05
N THR A 89 -0.29 2.03 14.37
CA THR A 89 -0.46 0.73 15.04
C THR A 89 -1.26 -0.20 14.14
N ASN A 90 -0.76 -1.40 13.91
CA ASN A 90 -1.54 -2.42 13.22
C ASN A 90 -2.61 -2.98 14.17
N THR A 91 -3.82 -2.48 14.07
CA THR A 91 -4.99 -2.96 14.84
C THR A 91 -5.70 -4.13 14.17
N THR A 92 -5.20 -4.60 13.01
CA THR A 92 -5.77 -5.73 12.27
C THR A 92 -5.16 -7.05 12.73
N GLY A 93 -5.81 -8.15 12.39
CA GLY A 93 -5.31 -9.50 12.67
C GLY A 93 -4.27 -10.02 11.65
N GLN A 94 -3.86 -9.20 10.68
CA GLN A 94 -2.91 -9.58 9.62
C GLN A 94 -1.79 -8.57 9.50
N GLU A 95 -0.66 -8.99 8.91
CA GLU A 95 0.44 -8.09 8.62
C GLU A 95 -0.01 -6.99 7.64
N ILE A 96 0.32 -5.74 7.95
CA ILE A 96 0.20 -4.61 7.03
C ILE A 96 1.57 -4.42 6.37
N PRO A 97 1.64 -4.43 5.02
CA PRO A 97 2.89 -4.20 4.31
C PRO A 97 3.41 -2.78 4.54
N ALA A 98 4.67 -2.54 4.19
CA ALA A 98 5.25 -1.20 4.24
C ALA A 98 4.38 -0.20 3.47
N GLY A 99 4.24 0.98 4.03
CA GLY A 99 3.34 2.02 3.55
C GLY A 99 3.91 3.42 3.69
N THR A 100 3.06 4.41 3.48
CA THR A 100 3.45 5.83 3.55
C THR A 100 2.46 6.60 4.41
N LEU A 101 3.00 7.41 5.28
CA LEU A 101 2.28 8.43 6.03
C LEU A 101 2.42 9.76 5.28
N THR A 102 1.31 10.35 4.86
CA THR A 102 1.27 11.61 4.11
C THR A 102 0.60 12.69 4.94
N LEU A 103 1.22 13.85 4.99
CA LEU A 103 0.71 15.06 5.63
C LEU A 103 0.29 16.06 4.55
N ALA A 104 -0.96 16.48 4.57
CA ALA A 104 -1.54 17.44 3.63
C ALA A 104 -2.33 18.52 4.37
N MET A 105 -2.54 19.66 3.73
CA MET A 105 -3.27 20.78 4.32
C MET A 105 -4.07 21.56 3.28
N ASN A 106 -4.89 22.51 3.78
CA ASN A 106 -5.47 23.56 2.96
C ASN A 106 -5.09 24.94 3.54
N ALA A 107 -4.08 25.56 2.92
CA ALA A 107 -3.55 26.87 3.33
C ALA A 107 -4.58 28.00 3.17
N PHE A 108 -5.57 27.84 2.28
CA PHE A 108 -6.52 28.88 1.92
C PHE A 108 -7.88 28.73 2.61
N TYR A 109 -8.11 27.60 3.26
CA TYR A 109 -9.36 27.38 3.98
C TYR A 109 -9.41 28.18 5.28
N THR A 110 -10.57 28.73 5.61
CA THR A 110 -10.83 29.40 6.86
C THR A 110 -12.05 28.79 7.52
N PHE A 111 -11.91 28.28 8.73
CA PHE A 111 -13.04 27.81 9.51
C PHE A 111 -13.98 28.96 9.87
N VAL A 112 -15.27 28.78 9.67
CA VAL A 112 -16.29 29.84 9.88
C VAL A 112 -16.76 29.85 11.34
N SER A 113 -16.66 28.70 12.00
CA SER A 113 -17.13 28.56 13.37
C SER A 113 -16.28 27.57 14.20
N ARG A 114 -16.49 27.55 15.51
CA ARG A 114 -15.88 26.55 16.40
C ARG A 114 -16.40 25.15 16.12
N ASN A 115 -17.65 25.03 15.70
CA ASN A 115 -18.23 23.73 15.36
C ASN A 115 -17.55 23.14 14.14
N ASP A 116 -17.20 23.97 13.12
CA ASP A 116 -16.47 23.48 11.94
C ASP A 116 -15.09 22.93 12.31
N ILE A 117 -14.40 23.56 13.27
CA ILE A 117 -13.11 23.08 13.79
C ILE A 117 -13.31 21.75 14.53
N GLN A 118 -14.35 21.66 15.34
CA GLN A 118 -14.66 20.43 16.08
C GLN A 118 -15.01 19.31 15.12
N ASP A 119 -15.92 19.54 14.18
CA ASP A 119 -16.32 18.56 13.16
C ASP A 119 -15.09 18.07 12.35
N TRP A 120 -14.18 19.00 12.01
CA TRP A 120 -12.94 18.64 11.36
C TRP A 120 -12.06 17.74 12.25
N SER A 121 -11.84 18.12 13.50
CA SER A 121 -10.97 17.38 14.43
C SER A 121 -11.50 15.98 14.76
N GLU A 122 -12.81 15.81 14.70
CA GLU A 122 -13.51 14.53 14.90
C GLU A 122 -13.61 13.69 13.60
N GLY A 123 -13.12 14.22 12.47
CA GLY A 123 -13.20 13.53 11.17
C GLY A 123 -14.59 13.58 10.51
N ASN A 124 -15.51 14.37 11.03
CA ASN A 124 -16.88 14.51 10.50
C ASN A 124 -16.96 15.48 9.32
N GLY A 125 -16.00 16.42 9.23
CA GLY A 125 -15.93 17.44 8.17
C GLY A 125 -15.14 16.97 6.94
N ARG A 126 -15.65 17.23 5.74
CA ARG A 126 -14.94 16.97 4.48
C ARG A 126 -14.37 18.27 3.92
N ILE A 127 -13.14 18.59 4.27
CA ILE A 127 -12.41 19.74 3.75
C ILE A 127 -11.30 19.22 2.84
N PRO A 128 -11.25 19.65 1.54
CA PRO A 128 -10.13 19.29 0.68
C PRO A 128 -8.80 19.79 1.24
N THR A 129 -7.76 18.95 1.20
CA THR A 129 -6.40 19.28 1.62
C THR A 129 -5.42 19.08 0.45
N PRO A 130 -5.44 19.98 -0.55
CA PRO A 130 -4.73 19.78 -1.81
C PRO A 130 -3.21 20.01 -1.72
N GLN A 131 -2.71 20.71 -0.67
CA GLN A 131 -1.29 20.99 -0.54
C GLN A 131 -0.59 19.90 0.26
N SER A 132 0.43 19.27 -0.34
CA SER A 132 1.31 18.33 0.36
C SER A 132 2.27 19.09 1.27
N VAL A 133 2.36 18.71 2.54
CA VAL A 133 3.31 19.24 3.51
C VAL A 133 4.53 18.32 3.65
N GLY A 134 4.31 17.01 3.64
CA GLY A 134 5.40 16.05 3.76
C GLY A 134 4.89 14.63 3.74
N GLN A 135 5.84 13.71 3.73
CA GLN A 135 5.56 12.28 3.80
C GLN A 135 6.70 11.55 4.51
N ALA A 136 6.40 10.40 5.07
CA ALA A 136 7.38 9.51 5.67
C ALA A 136 7.00 8.04 5.46
N ASP A 137 8.00 7.19 5.38
CA ASP A 137 7.80 5.75 5.21
C ASP A 137 7.41 5.09 6.53
N VAL A 138 6.48 4.16 6.45
CA VAL A 138 6.07 3.30 7.56
C VAL A 138 6.52 1.88 7.23
N PRO A 139 7.29 1.21 8.10
CA PRO A 139 7.71 -0.17 7.86
C PRO A 139 6.51 -1.11 7.85
N ALA A 140 6.71 -2.34 7.37
CA ALA A 140 5.71 -3.39 7.52
C ALA A 140 5.43 -3.66 9.00
N LEU A 141 4.16 -3.81 9.36
CA LEU A 141 3.72 -3.97 10.74
C LEU A 141 3.02 -5.33 10.95
N GLN A 142 3.59 -6.14 11.82
CA GLN A 142 2.92 -7.36 12.30
C GLN A 142 1.66 -7.00 13.10
N PRO A 143 0.68 -7.91 13.26
CA PRO A 143 -0.49 -7.67 14.10
C PRO A 143 -0.10 -7.18 15.51
N GLY A 144 -0.68 -6.07 15.94
CA GLY A 144 -0.41 -5.41 17.22
C GLY A 144 0.90 -4.62 17.29
N ALA A 145 1.73 -4.64 16.24
CA ALA A 145 2.96 -3.84 16.21
C ALA A 145 2.66 -2.35 15.92
N SER A 146 3.56 -1.48 16.39
CA SER A 146 3.47 -0.03 16.17
C SER A 146 4.80 0.52 15.66
N ALA A 147 4.72 1.59 14.86
CA ALA A 147 5.85 2.40 14.44
C ALA A 147 5.61 3.88 14.78
N ASN A 148 6.65 4.52 15.34
CA ASN A 148 6.66 5.97 15.50
C ASN A 148 7.27 6.60 14.25
N VAL A 149 6.58 7.58 13.68
CA VAL A 149 6.93 8.23 12.43
C VAL A 149 6.92 9.75 12.62
N SER A 150 7.95 10.42 12.12
CA SER A 150 8.05 11.88 12.16
C SER A 150 8.00 12.43 10.75
N ILE A 151 7.31 13.55 10.59
CA ILE A 151 7.32 14.36 9.37
C ILE A 151 7.76 15.76 9.75
N ASP A 152 8.79 16.25 9.07
CA ASP A 152 9.37 17.57 9.24
C ASP A 152 9.24 18.34 7.93
N ALA A 153 8.78 19.59 8.01
CA ALA A 153 8.66 20.47 6.88
C ALA A 153 9.26 21.85 7.21
N ASP A 154 10.07 22.38 6.30
CA ASP A 154 10.67 23.70 6.45
C ASP A 154 9.62 24.82 6.40
N ALA A 155 9.83 25.91 7.16
CA ALA A 155 8.94 27.06 7.21
C ALA A 155 8.72 27.72 5.83
N HIS A 156 9.69 27.62 4.94
CA HIS A 156 9.65 28.19 3.59
C HIS A 156 9.09 27.21 2.54
N GLN A 157 8.73 26.01 2.95
CA GLN A 157 8.05 25.07 2.03
C GLN A 157 6.79 25.73 1.46
N GLU A 158 6.57 25.55 0.16
CA GLU A 158 5.50 26.20 -0.60
C GLU A 158 4.12 26.08 0.05
N SER A 159 3.77 24.92 0.55
CA SER A 159 2.49 24.68 1.21
C SER A 159 2.30 25.48 2.50
N LEU A 160 3.36 25.60 3.31
CA LEU A 160 3.35 26.38 4.56
C LEU A 160 3.45 27.88 4.29
N ALA A 161 4.28 28.28 3.33
CA ALA A 161 4.42 29.66 2.90
C ALA A 161 3.15 30.24 2.27
N ALA A 162 2.31 29.38 1.68
CA ALA A 162 1.02 29.77 1.10
C ALA A 162 -0.02 30.23 2.13
N ILE A 163 0.19 29.99 3.42
CA ILE A 163 -0.71 30.48 4.48
C ILE A 163 -0.58 31.99 4.57
N ASN A 164 -1.56 32.72 4.07
CA ASN A 164 -1.57 34.17 3.99
C ASN A 164 -2.70 34.84 4.79
N SER A 165 -3.51 34.06 5.49
CA SER A 165 -4.64 34.56 6.29
C SER A 165 -4.63 33.99 7.71
N TRP A 166 -5.15 34.77 8.64
CA TRP A 166 -5.29 34.40 10.04
C TRP A 166 -6.23 33.21 10.22
N GLY A 167 -6.03 32.51 11.33
CA GLY A 167 -6.89 31.41 11.78
C GLY A 167 -6.30 30.02 11.50
N PRO A 168 -6.88 29.01 12.14
CA PRO A 168 -6.45 27.63 11.97
C PRO A 168 -6.70 27.14 10.54
N LYS A 169 -5.75 26.36 10.02
CA LYS A 169 -5.80 25.71 8.72
C LYS A 169 -5.94 24.22 8.92
N PRO A 170 -6.83 23.55 8.19
CA PRO A 170 -7.01 22.12 8.32
C PRO A 170 -5.78 21.35 7.82
N VAL A 171 -5.36 20.39 8.61
CA VAL A 171 -4.26 19.46 8.31
C VAL A 171 -4.78 18.05 8.42
N LEU A 172 -4.49 17.25 7.41
CA LEU A 172 -4.88 15.85 7.30
C LEU A 172 -3.63 14.98 7.29
N LEU A 173 -3.59 14.01 8.18
CA LEU A 173 -2.63 12.93 8.20
C LEU A 173 -3.30 11.67 7.66
N SER A 174 -2.72 11.05 6.63
CA SER A 174 -3.27 9.85 6.00
C SER A 174 -2.22 8.75 5.95
N TYR A 175 -2.55 7.56 6.44
CA TYR A 175 -1.73 6.38 6.29
C TYR A 175 -2.28 5.50 5.17
N SER A 176 -1.40 5.06 4.27
CA SER A 176 -1.74 4.17 3.17
C SER A 176 -0.69 3.08 3.00
N ALA A 177 -1.13 1.87 2.63
CA ALA A 177 -0.27 0.78 2.23
C ALA A 177 -0.75 0.21 0.90
N ASN A 178 0.19 -0.14 0.01
CA ASN A 178 -0.10 -0.60 -1.35
C ASN A 178 -1.07 0.33 -2.11
N GLY A 179 -0.99 1.64 -1.87
CA GLY A 179 -1.85 2.64 -2.49
C GLY A 179 -3.29 2.69 -1.96
N THR A 180 -3.61 1.89 -0.93
CA THR A 180 -4.93 1.88 -0.28
C THR A 180 -4.87 2.71 1.00
N PRO A 181 -5.73 3.73 1.17
CA PRO A 181 -5.87 4.45 2.43
C PRO A 181 -6.39 3.51 3.53
N LEU A 182 -5.71 3.49 4.67
CA LEU A 182 -6.05 2.63 5.81
C LEU A 182 -6.55 3.43 7.02
N ALA A 183 -5.96 4.60 7.28
CA ALA A 183 -6.35 5.44 8.40
C ALA A 183 -6.14 6.93 8.10
N GLN A 184 -6.91 7.77 8.74
CA GLN A 184 -6.77 9.23 8.68
C GLN A 184 -6.90 9.82 10.08
N SER A 185 -6.19 10.94 10.29
CA SER A 185 -6.30 11.72 11.51
C SER A 185 -6.27 13.21 11.15
N HIS A 186 -7.06 14.00 11.83
CA HIS A 186 -7.28 15.39 11.54
C HIS A 186 -6.66 16.28 12.63
N THR A 187 -6.03 17.36 12.22
CA THR A 187 -5.51 18.38 13.13
C THR A 187 -5.57 19.75 12.43
N PHE A 188 -4.99 20.75 13.03
CA PHE A 188 -4.90 22.08 12.42
C PHE A 188 -3.60 22.76 12.81
N VAL A 189 -3.22 23.77 12.03
CA VAL A 189 -2.06 24.62 12.29
C VAL A 189 -2.47 26.08 12.11
N THR A 190 -1.94 26.96 12.95
CA THR A 190 -2.13 28.42 12.83
C THR A 190 -0.80 29.06 12.48
N ARG A 191 -0.78 30.00 11.55
CA ARG A 191 0.41 30.80 11.27
C ARG A 191 0.30 32.17 11.93
N THR A 192 1.40 32.62 12.54
CA THR A 192 1.58 33.99 13.06
C THR A 192 2.72 34.66 12.31
N GLY A 193 2.64 35.96 12.05
CA GLY A 193 3.68 36.73 11.37
C GLY A 193 3.14 38.02 10.75
N ALA A 194 4.05 38.82 10.21
CA ALA A 194 3.71 40.02 9.49
C ALA A 194 3.11 39.71 8.11
N GLY A 195 2.08 40.44 7.69
CA GLY A 195 1.49 40.32 6.36
C GLY A 195 0.31 39.32 6.26
N LEU A 196 -0.15 38.72 7.36
CA LEU A 196 -1.37 37.94 7.37
C LEU A 196 -2.60 38.84 7.29
N HIS A 197 -3.53 38.46 6.41
CA HIS A 197 -4.82 39.16 6.28
C HIS A 197 -5.85 38.58 7.24
N THR A 198 -6.67 39.43 7.85
CA THR A 198 -7.89 38.97 8.52
C THR A 198 -8.87 38.45 7.47
N PRO A 199 -9.54 37.31 7.72
CA PRO A 199 -10.55 36.78 6.82
C PRO A 199 -11.77 37.67 6.71
#